data_665ba951ec08f377003ee53ccdd99685
#
_entry.id   665ba951ec08f377003ee53ccdd99685
#
_cell.length_a   1.000
_cell.length_b   1.000
_cell.length_c   1.000
_cell.angle_alpha   90.00
_cell.angle_beta   90.00
_cell.angle_gamma   90.00
#
_symmetry.space_group_name_H-M   'P 1'
#
loop_
_entity.id
_entity.type
_entity.pdbx_description
1 polymer ?
#
loop_
_entity_poly.entity_id
_entity_poly.type
_entity_poly.pdbx_seq_one_letter_code
_entity_poly.pdbx_strand_id
1 'polypeptide(L)'
;MEFKRGENKIFLEDELGNEIAKVEFPSCKEGEITITHTSVDVSLQGQGIARKLLDEVCIYAEENKLTIIPECSYAVKYFEKLAMDAK
;
A
#
# COMPACT_ATOMS: atom_id res chain seq x y z
N MET A 1 3.91 5.29 -14.61
CA MET A 1 3.84 5.85 -13.25
C MET A 1 4.81 5.15 -12.34
N GLU A 2 5.54 5.90 -11.57
CA GLU A 2 6.58 5.37 -10.73
C GLU A 2 6.22 5.56 -9.26
N PHE A 3 6.18 4.46 -8.51
CA PHE A 3 5.89 4.52 -7.08
C PHE A 3 7.14 4.92 -6.32
N LYS A 4 6.97 5.85 -5.39
CA LYS A 4 8.07 6.34 -4.56
C LYS A 4 7.89 5.84 -3.13
N ARG A 5 9.02 5.63 -2.45
CA ARG A 5 9.01 5.19 -1.06
C ARG A 5 9.43 6.34 -0.16
N GLY A 6 8.57 6.65 0.80
CA GLY A 6 8.89 7.60 1.86
C GLY A 6 9.07 6.85 3.17
N GLU A 7 9.18 7.60 4.25
CA GLU A 7 9.25 7.00 5.58
C GLU A 7 7.87 6.48 5.97
N ASN A 8 7.75 5.16 6.09
CA ASN A 8 6.51 4.48 6.45
C ASN A 8 5.36 4.74 5.48
N LYS A 9 5.69 4.97 4.20
CA LYS A 9 4.66 5.11 3.18
C LYS A 9 5.21 4.82 1.79
N ILE A 10 4.31 4.46 0.89
CA ILE A 10 4.60 4.35 -0.54
C ILE A 10 3.57 5.24 -1.23
N PHE A 11 4.01 6.04 -2.16
CA PHE A 11 3.13 7.04 -2.76
C PHE A 11 3.43 7.27 -4.24
N LEU A 12 2.48 7.96 -4.89
CA LEU A 12 2.56 8.29 -6.30
C LEU A 12 2.35 9.79 -6.42
N GLU A 13 3.21 10.46 -7.19
CA GLU A 13 3.09 11.90 -7.43
C GLU A 13 2.78 12.19 -8.89
N ASP A 14 2.08 13.30 -9.13
CA ASP A 14 1.86 13.77 -10.50
C ASP A 14 3.08 14.57 -10.98
N GLU A 15 2.98 15.13 -12.19
CA GLU A 15 4.08 15.89 -12.78
C GLU A 15 4.45 17.16 -11.99
N LEU A 16 3.51 17.66 -11.19
CA LEU A 16 3.71 18.85 -10.39
C LEU A 16 4.22 18.54 -8.98
N GLY A 17 4.41 17.27 -8.66
CA GLY A 17 4.86 16.87 -7.34
C GLY A 17 3.76 16.70 -6.32
N ASN A 18 2.49 16.72 -6.75
CA ASN A 18 1.37 16.50 -5.84
C ASN A 18 1.19 15.02 -5.59
N GLU A 19 1.00 14.66 -4.32
CA GLU A 19 0.76 13.28 -3.93
C GLU A 19 -0.67 12.88 -4.29
N ILE A 20 -0.83 12.02 -5.29
CA ILE A 20 -2.13 11.66 -5.84
C ILE A 20 -2.62 10.28 -5.38
N ALA A 21 -1.74 9.52 -4.75
CA ALA A 21 -2.11 8.23 -4.16
C ALA A 21 -1.08 7.89 -3.11
N LYS A 22 -1.51 7.22 -2.04
CA LYS A 22 -0.57 6.80 -1.00
C LYS A 22 -1.12 5.65 -0.18
N VAL A 23 -0.20 4.89 0.41
CA VAL A 23 -0.51 3.91 1.45
C VAL A 23 0.45 4.17 2.61
N GLU A 24 -0.10 4.26 3.80
CA GLU A 24 0.69 4.50 5.01
C GLU A 24 0.73 3.24 5.85
N PHE A 25 1.91 2.91 6.35
CA PHE A 25 2.12 1.69 7.14
C PHE A 25 3.13 1.96 8.26
N PRO A 26 2.72 2.69 9.30
CA PRO A 26 3.64 2.95 10.41
C PRO A 26 4.09 1.64 11.07
N SER A 27 5.31 1.64 11.56
CA SER A 27 5.85 0.47 12.23
C SER A 27 5.31 0.40 13.66
N CYS A 28 4.60 -0.69 13.99
CA CYS A 28 4.03 -0.88 15.32
C CYS A 28 4.96 -1.68 16.22
N LYS A 29 5.66 -2.63 15.64
CA LYS A 29 6.59 -3.51 16.36
C LYS A 29 7.76 -3.83 15.44
N GLU A 30 8.85 -4.28 16.06
CA GLU A 30 9.98 -4.76 15.28
C GLU A 30 9.56 -5.95 14.43
N GLY A 31 9.82 -5.86 13.14
CA GLY A 31 9.47 -6.93 12.20
C GLY A 31 8.02 -6.90 11.71
N GLU A 32 7.25 -5.86 12.07
CA GLU A 32 5.86 -5.74 11.64
C GLU A 32 5.55 -4.34 11.13
N ILE A 33 4.66 -4.25 10.17
CA ILE A 33 4.11 -2.98 9.71
C ILE A 33 2.60 -3.10 9.64
N THR A 34 1.91 -2.01 9.99
CA THR A 34 0.45 -1.97 9.96
C THR A 34 0.00 -1.00 8.88
N ILE A 35 -0.83 -1.48 7.96
CA ILE A 35 -1.40 -0.61 6.92
C ILE A 35 -2.62 0.09 7.51
N THR A 36 -2.49 1.37 7.84
CA THR A 36 -3.52 2.13 8.51
C THR A 36 -4.36 2.98 7.57
N HIS A 37 -3.80 3.36 6.42
CA HIS A 37 -4.49 4.27 5.52
C HIS A 37 -4.06 4.05 4.08
N THR A 38 -5.04 4.02 3.18
CA THR A 38 -4.81 3.94 1.74
C THR A 38 -5.69 5.01 1.09
N SER A 39 -5.09 5.87 0.28
CA SER A 39 -5.80 6.96 -0.36
C SER A 39 -5.44 7.04 -1.84
N VAL A 40 -6.43 7.28 -2.68
CA VAL A 40 -6.24 7.44 -4.13
C VAL A 40 -7.11 8.60 -4.58
N ASP A 41 -6.52 9.53 -5.33
CA ASP A 41 -7.25 10.66 -5.87
C ASP A 41 -8.41 10.16 -6.74
N VAL A 42 -9.52 10.90 -6.70
CA VAL A 42 -10.73 10.56 -7.45
C VAL A 42 -10.43 10.35 -8.94
N SER A 43 -9.55 11.16 -9.50
CA SER A 43 -9.18 11.07 -10.91
C SER A 43 -8.52 9.74 -11.29
N LEU A 44 -8.00 9.02 -10.32
CA LEU A 44 -7.30 7.75 -10.55
C LEU A 44 -8.11 6.53 -10.12
N GLN A 45 -9.29 6.72 -9.55
CA GLN A 45 -10.11 5.60 -9.11
C GLN A 45 -10.56 4.78 -10.31
N GLY A 46 -10.66 3.47 -10.12
CA GLY A 46 -11.03 2.56 -11.18
C GLY A 46 -9.88 2.09 -12.05
N GLN A 47 -8.65 2.56 -11.79
CA GLN A 47 -7.47 2.16 -12.56
C GLN A 47 -6.59 1.13 -11.87
N GLY A 48 -7.02 0.64 -10.71
CA GLY A 48 -6.25 -0.36 -9.98
C GLY A 48 -5.03 0.20 -9.25
N ILE A 49 -4.98 1.51 -9.04
CA ILE A 49 -3.82 2.16 -8.41
C ILE A 49 -3.67 1.71 -6.95
N ALA A 50 -4.77 1.63 -6.21
CA ALA A 50 -4.71 1.20 -4.80
C ALA A 50 -4.16 -0.22 -4.69
N ARG A 51 -4.57 -1.11 -5.60
CA ARG A 51 -4.06 -2.47 -5.63
C ARG A 51 -2.55 -2.48 -5.88
N LYS A 52 -2.09 -1.65 -6.82
CA LYS A 52 -0.67 -1.56 -7.12
C LYS A 52 0.13 -1.03 -5.94
N LEU A 53 -0.44 -0.08 -5.18
CA LEU A 53 0.19 0.42 -3.96
C LEU A 53 0.38 -0.71 -2.95
N LEU A 54 -0.64 -1.55 -2.77
CA LEU A 54 -0.55 -2.67 -1.83
C LEU A 54 0.42 -3.74 -2.33
N ASP A 55 0.49 -3.96 -3.65
CA ASP A 55 1.49 -4.85 -4.23
C ASP A 55 2.90 -4.36 -3.88
N GLU A 56 3.13 -3.04 -3.96
CA GLU A 56 4.42 -2.46 -3.60
C GLU A 56 4.74 -2.62 -2.12
N VAL A 57 3.72 -2.52 -1.25
CA VAL A 57 3.92 -2.77 0.19
C VAL A 57 4.34 -4.21 0.42
N CYS A 58 3.74 -5.15 -0.31
CA CYS A 58 4.12 -6.57 -0.19
C CYS A 58 5.57 -6.79 -0.59
N ILE A 59 6.02 -6.13 -1.66
CA ILE A 59 7.40 -6.22 -2.10
C ILE A 59 8.34 -5.64 -1.04
N TYR A 60 7.99 -4.47 -0.51
CA TYR A 60 8.76 -3.82 0.53
C TYR A 60 8.88 -4.70 1.77
N ALA A 61 7.76 -5.28 2.20
CA ALA A 61 7.74 -6.14 3.38
C ALA A 61 8.60 -7.40 3.17
N GLU A 62 8.53 -7.98 1.97
CA GLU A 62 9.31 -9.15 1.66
C GLU A 62 10.81 -8.85 1.65
N GLU A 63 11.19 -7.70 1.05
CA GLU A 63 12.58 -7.27 1.03
C GLU A 63 13.16 -7.05 2.43
N ASN A 64 12.33 -6.60 3.36
CA ASN A 64 12.75 -6.27 4.72
C ASN A 64 12.32 -7.29 5.75
N LYS A 65 11.74 -8.40 5.31
CA LYS A 65 11.28 -9.50 6.19
C LYS A 65 10.30 -9.02 7.24
N LEU A 66 9.31 -8.24 6.80
CA LEU A 66 8.29 -7.67 7.68
C LEU A 66 6.97 -8.41 7.53
N THR A 67 6.23 -8.52 8.63
CA THR A 67 4.87 -9.05 8.61
C THR A 67 3.91 -7.88 8.42
N ILE A 68 2.93 -8.04 7.53
CA ILE A 68 1.94 -7.00 7.24
C ILE A 68 0.68 -7.25 8.05
N ILE A 69 0.24 -6.21 8.77
CA ILE A 69 -1.02 -6.24 9.53
C ILE A 69 -1.97 -5.25 8.85
N PRO A 70 -3.01 -5.73 8.15
CA PRO A 70 -3.96 -4.83 7.50
C PRO A 70 -5.00 -4.31 8.50
N GLU A 71 -5.06 -2.99 8.68
CA GLU A 71 -6.08 -2.35 9.52
C GLU A 71 -7.08 -1.55 8.71
N CYS A 72 -6.63 -0.95 7.61
CA CYS A 72 -7.54 -0.21 6.75
C CYS A 72 -8.44 -1.20 6.00
N SER A 73 -9.72 -0.85 5.85
CA SER A 73 -10.70 -1.75 5.23
C SER A 73 -10.29 -2.17 3.81
N TYR A 74 -9.64 -1.30 3.08
CA TYR A 74 -9.18 -1.61 1.74
C TYR A 74 -8.08 -2.69 1.76
N ALA A 75 -7.14 -2.56 2.70
CA ALA A 75 -6.06 -3.53 2.84
C ALA A 75 -6.60 -4.89 3.28
N VAL A 76 -7.57 -4.90 4.20
CA VAL A 76 -8.20 -6.14 4.64
C VAL A 76 -8.81 -6.87 3.45
N LYS A 77 -9.57 -6.16 2.61
CA LYS A 77 -10.19 -6.76 1.42
C LYS A 77 -9.16 -7.24 0.42
N TYR A 78 -8.08 -6.48 0.24
CA TYR A 78 -7.00 -6.87 -0.66
C TYR A 78 -6.41 -8.23 -0.27
N PHE A 79 -6.09 -8.39 1.02
CA PHE A 79 -5.47 -9.63 1.48
C PHE A 79 -6.44 -10.80 1.52
N GLU A 80 -7.72 -10.55 1.80
CA GLU A 80 -8.74 -11.59 1.72
C GLU A 80 -8.86 -12.12 0.30
N LYS A 81 -8.90 -11.22 -0.68
CA LYS A 81 -9.00 -11.60 -2.09
C LYS A 81 -7.75 -12.35 -2.54
N LEU A 82 -6.59 -11.90 -2.10
CA LEU A 82 -5.34 -12.55 -2.44
C LEU A 82 -5.28 -13.98 -1.91
N ALA A 83 -5.75 -14.19 -0.68
CA ALA A 83 -5.82 -15.51 -0.08
C ALA A 83 -6.77 -16.43 -0.84
N MET A 84 -7.88 -15.90 -1.33
CA MET A 84 -8.82 -16.68 -2.14
C MET A 84 -8.23 -17.06 -3.48
N ASP A 85 -7.49 -16.14 -4.11
CA ASP A 85 -6.88 -16.38 -5.42
C ASP A 85 -5.69 -17.34 -5.34
N ALA A 86 -5.10 -17.48 -4.15
CA ALA A 86 -3.93 -18.34 -3.94
C ALA A 86 -4.27 -19.83 -3.84
N LYS A 87 -5.53 -20.18 -3.88
CA LYS A 87 -5.96 -21.59 -3.78
C LYS A 87 -6.02 -22.29 -5.14
#